data_e76825301aad68f288b3beaa7a80a1b9
#
_entry.id   e76825301aad68f288b3beaa7a80a1b9
#
_cell.length_a   1.000
_cell.length_b   1.000
_cell.length_c   1.000
_cell.angle_alpha   90.00
_cell.angle_beta   90.00
_cell.angle_gamma   90.00
#
_symmetry.space_group_name_H-M   'P 1'
#
loop_
_entity.id
_entity.type
_entity.pdbx_description
1 polymer ?
#
loop_
_entity_poly.entity_id
_entity_poly.type
_entity_poly.pdbx_seq_one_letter_code
_entity_poly.pdbx_strand_id
1 'polypeptide(L)'
;NGSGKTTLLMTLMGFSGYEVTRGKIIFKGHDITYAPMYERARLGIGMSFQRPPTIHGLPTGKMVELCGRGRKMDIPAMAKRVHFDTFLDRDVNAGFSGGEIKRSELLQLMAQQPNLLLFDEPESGVDLENMALVGKTVRKLLDGVPDCCSATLREQGRQRSTSGLIITHTGHILEYVNADRGQVMYHGKLCCEARPRVILDHIAQHGYQECLRCLAGDMYGKIAEAPLV
;
A
#
# COMPACT_ATOMS: atom_id res chain seq x y z
N ASN A 1 7.02 7.87 14.65
CA ASN A 1 6.09 6.87 15.19
C ASN A 1 4.97 7.56 15.96
N GLY A 2 3.78 6.91 16.08
CA GLY A 2 2.66 7.44 16.87
C GLY A 2 1.89 8.60 16.22
N SER A 3 2.14 8.96 14.98
CA SER A 3 1.45 10.08 14.31
C SER A 3 0.05 9.73 13.77
N GLY A 4 -0.42 8.47 13.90
CA GLY A 4 -1.76 8.05 13.47
C GLY A 4 -1.85 7.43 12.07
N LYS A 5 -0.73 7.15 11.39
CA LYS A 5 -0.73 6.60 10.01
C LYS A 5 -1.42 5.24 9.92
N THR A 6 -0.99 4.28 10.74
CA THR A 6 -1.63 2.96 10.82
C THR A 6 -3.10 3.07 11.25
N THR A 7 -3.42 3.97 12.19
CA THR A 7 -4.81 4.27 12.61
C THR A 7 -5.65 4.71 11.41
N LEU A 8 -5.13 5.57 10.54
CA LEU A 8 -5.81 5.98 9.32
C LEU A 8 -6.12 4.77 8.41
N LEU A 9 -5.13 3.90 8.15
CA LEU A 9 -5.35 2.72 7.30
C LEU A 9 -6.37 1.75 7.92
N MET A 10 -6.27 1.50 9.23
CA MET A 10 -7.22 0.63 9.95
C MET A 10 -8.64 1.19 9.91
N THR A 11 -8.80 2.52 10.05
CA THR A 11 -10.09 3.20 9.91
C THR A 11 -10.62 3.09 8.48
N LEU A 12 -9.79 3.30 7.46
CA LEU A 12 -10.18 3.15 6.05
C LEU A 12 -10.55 1.71 5.70
N MET A 13 -9.90 0.73 6.30
CA MET A 13 -10.23 -0.69 6.10
C MET A 13 -11.46 -1.14 6.92
N GLY A 14 -11.87 -0.40 7.95
CA GLY A 14 -13.04 -0.71 8.79
C GLY A 14 -12.76 -1.75 9.86
N PHE A 15 -11.58 -1.71 10.47
CA PHE A 15 -11.27 -2.55 11.62
C PHE A 15 -12.10 -2.15 12.84
N SER A 16 -12.53 -3.15 13.60
CA SER A 16 -13.17 -2.94 14.90
C SER A 16 -12.24 -2.18 15.85
N GLY A 17 -12.81 -1.22 16.61
CA GLY A 17 -12.02 -0.37 17.51
C GLY A 17 -11.49 0.91 16.86
N TYR A 18 -11.71 1.12 15.55
CA TYR A 18 -11.35 2.34 14.83
C TYR A 18 -12.63 2.98 14.27
N GLU A 19 -13.19 3.91 15.00
CA GLU A 19 -14.46 4.55 14.66
C GLU A 19 -14.27 5.94 14.06
N VAL A 20 -15.09 6.27 13.07
CA VAL A 20 -15.15 7.61 12.48
C VAL A 20 -16.07 8.47 13.35
N THR A 21 -15.48 9.39 14.12
CA THR A 21 -16.23 10.28 15.00
C THR A 21 -16.78 11.49 14.26
N ARG A 22 -16.20 11.86 13.13
CA ARG A 22 -16.61 13.03 12.33
C ARG A 22 -16.24 12.85 10.86
N GLY A 23 -17.12 13.29 9.96
CA GLY A 23 -16.91 13.18 8.52
C GLY A 23 -17.45 11.88 7.94
N LYS A 24 -17.10 11.61 6.69
CA LYS A 24 -17.54 10.44 5.94
C LYS A 24 -16.40 9.85 5.12
N ILE A 25 -16.46 8.54 4.89
CA ILE A 25 -15.59 7.82 3.97
C ILE A 25 -16.44 7.42 2.75
N ILE A 26 -16.11 8.00 1.59
CA ILE A 26 -16.80 7.69 0.33
C ILE A 26 -15.85 6.91 -0.57
N PHE A 27 -16.26 5.73 -1.01
CA PHE A 27 -15.50 4.90 -1.94
C PHE A 27 -16.37 4.48 -3.13
N LYS A 28 -15.95 4.79 -4.34
CA LYS A 28 -16.72 4.55 -5.58
C LYS A 28 -18.16 5.08 -5.51
N GLY A 29 -18.36 6.24 -4.88
CA GLY A 29 -19.68 6.85 -4.71
C GLY A 29 -20.52 6.27 -3.56
N HIS A 30 -20.08 5.24 -2.89
CA HIS A 30 -20.77 4.64 -1.73
C HIS A 30 -20.21 5.21 -0.43
N ASP A 31 -21.11 5.55 0.50
CA ASP A 31 -20.75 5.87 1.87
C ASP A 31 -20.43 4.57 2.62
N ILE A 32 -19.16 4.38 2.94
CA ILE A 32 -18.66 3.18 3.64
C ILE A 32 -18.25 3.49 5.07
N THR A 33 -18.63 4.64 5.62
CA THR A 33 -18.18 5.13 6.93
C THR A 33 -18.38 4.09 8.03
N TYR A 34 -19.53 3.42 8.03
CA TYR A 34 -19.86 2.39 9.02
C TYR A 34 -19.91 0.97 8.44
N ALA A 35 -19.49 0.80 7.18
CA ALA A 35 -19.43 -0.51 6.57
C ALA A 35 -18.37 -1.37 7.24
N PRO A 36 -18.62 -2.64 7.57
CA PRO A 36 -17.65 -3.53 8.17
C PRO A 36 -16.54 -3.89 7.16
N MET A 37 -15.39 -4.34 7.67
CA MET A 37 -14.20 -4.66 6.90
C MET A 37 -14.48 -5.59 5.71
N TYR A 38 -15.29 -6.63 5.89
CA TYR A 38 -15.58 -7.59 4.83
C TYR A 38 -16.37 -6.99 3.66
N GLU A 39 -17.25 -6.01 3.92
CA GLU A 39 -17.96 -5.27 2.86
C GLU A 39 -17.00 -4.37 2.09
N ARG A 40 -16.15 -3.62 2.80
CA ARG A 40 -15.12 -2.78 2.17
C ARG A 40 -14.17 -3.61 1.32
N ALA A 41 -13.76 -4.78 1.81
CA ALA A 41 -12.95 -5.72 1.03
C ALA A 41 -13.71 -6.20 -0.22
N ARG A 42 -15.04 -6.47 -0.13
CA ARG A 42 -15.87 -6.86 -1.29
C ARG A 42 -16.03 -5.73 -2.30
N LEU A 43 -16.09 -4.48 -1.86
CA LEU A 43 -16.11 -3.30 -2.74
C LEU A 43 -14.80 -3.08 -3.49
N GLY A 44 -13.71 -3.73 -3.05
CA GLY A 44 -12.43 -3.70 -3.72
C GLY A 44 -11.36 -2.91 -2.98
N ILE A 45 -11.37 -2.87 -1.64
CA ILE A 45 -10.26 -2.36 -0.83
C ILE A 45 -9.41 -3.55 -0.39
N GLY A 46 -8.10 -3.47 -0.60
CA GLY A 46 -7.11 -4.45 -0.15
C GLY A 46 -6.06 -3.79 0.73
N MET A 47 -5.49 -4.55 1.67
CA MET A 47 -4.49 -4.01 2.60
C MET A 47 -3.33 -5.00 2.77
N SER A 48 -2.11 -4.48 2.78
CA SER A 48 -0.89 -5.15 3.27
C SER A 48 -0.52 -4.53 4.61
N PHE A 49 -0.31 -5.39 5.60
CA PHE A 49 -0.04 -4.98 6.98
C PHE A 49 1.45 -4.79 7.23
N GLN A 50 1.79 -3.97 8.21
CA GLN A 50 3.16 -3.91 8.72
C GLN A 50 3.57 -5.27 9.33
N ARG A 51 2.68 -5.87 10.11
CA ARG A 51 2.86 -7.19 10.74
C ARG A 51 1.57 -8.01 10.57
N PRO A 52 1.46 -8.81 9.50
CA PRO A 52 0.29 -9.65 9.31
C PRO A 52 0.28 -10.81 10.31
N PRO A 53 -0.91 -11.32 10.66
CA PRO A 53 -1.03 -12.46 11.56
C PRO A 53 -0.52 -13.77 10.93
N THR A 54 -0.11 -14.71 11.77
CA THR A 54 0.09 -16.10 11.39
C THR A 54 -1.24 -16.85 11.53
N ILE A 55 -1.59 -17.67 10.53
CA ILE A 55 -2.81 -18.48 10.57
C ILE A 55 -2.42 -19.94 10.45
N HIS A 56 -2.53 -20.68 11.55
CA HIS A 56 -2.24 -22.09 11.59
C HIS A 56 -3.41 -22.93 11.02
N GLY A 57 -3.08 -24.02 10.35
CA GLY A 57 -4.07 -24.93 9.74
C GLY A 57 -4.67 -24.41 8.42
N LEU A 58 -4.17 -23.29 7.88
CA LEU A 58 -4.60 -22.76 6.60
C LEU A 58 -3.38 -22.61 5.67
N PRO A 59 -3.20 -23.50 4.67
CA PRO A 59 -2.15 -23.36 3.67
C PRO A 59 -2.25 -22.02 2.90
N THR A 60 -1.10 -21.42 2.59
CA THR A 60 -1.06 -20.14 1.89
C THR A 60 -1.72 -20.21 0.50
N GLY A 61 -1.55 -21.31 -0.23
CA GLY A 61 -2.23 -21.52 -1.52
C GLY A 61 -3.75 -21.49 -1.39
N LYS A 62 -4.30 -22.07 -0.32
CA LYS A 62 -5.75 -22.02 -0.03
C LYS A 62 -6.21 -20.61 0.34
N MET A 63 -5.42 -19.88 1.10
CA MET A 63 -5.71 -18.45 1.39
C MET A 63 -5.77 -17.62 0.10
N VAL A 64 -4.81 -17.83 -0.81
CA VAL A 64 -4.78 -17.14 -2.12
C VAL A 64 -6.03 -17.48 -2.94
N GLU A 65 -6.45 -18.73 -2.96
CA GLU A 65 -7.69 -19.15 -3.62
C GLU A 65 -8.92 -18.43 -3.05
N LEU A 66 -9.03 -18.35 -1.73
CA LEU A 66 -10.09 -17.61 -1.04
C LEU A 66 -10.09 -16.12 -1.38
N CYS A 67 -8.91 -15.49 -1.46
CA CYS A 67 -8.78 -14.10 -1.90
C CYS A 67 -9.29 -13.88 -3.33
N GLY A 68 -9.17 -14.90 -4.18
CA GLY A 68 -9.68 -14.88 -5.56
C GLY A 68 -11.20 -14.96 -5.68
N ARG A 69 -11.93 -15.32 -4.62
CA ARG A 69 -13.40 -15.34 -4.59
C ARG A 69 -14.03 -16.16 -5.72
N GLY A 70 -13.53 -17.35 -5.96
CA GLY A 70 -14.05 -18.27 -6.98
C GLY A 70 -13.60 -17.97 -8.42
N ARG A 71 -12.76 -16.97 -8.63
CA ARG A 71 -12.13 -16.76 -9.96
C ARG A 71 -11.18 -17.89 -10.27
N LYS A 72 -11.19 -18.35 -11.51
CA LYS A 72 -10.16 -19.28 -12.01
C LYS A 72 -8.84 -18.55 -12.12
N MET A 73 -7.84 -19.02 -11.38
CA MET A 73 -6.50 -18.42 -11.34
C MET A 73 -5.45 -19.53 -11.40
N ASP A 74 -4.36 -19.25 -12.08
CA ASP A 74 -3.16 -20.10 -12.04
C ASP A 74 -2.30 -19.65 -10.85
N ILE A 75 -2.65 -20.16 -9.64
CA ILE A 75 -1.96 -19.82 -8.40
C ILE A 75 -0.47 -20.17 -8.45
N PRO A 76 -0.05 -21.36 -8.96
CA PRO A 76 1.36 -21.68 -9.12
C PRO A 76 2.11 -20.68 -10.01
N ALA A 77 1.54 -20.27 -11.15
CA ALA A 77 2.15 -19.27 -12.01
C ALA A 77 2.23 -17.88 -11.34
N MET A 78 1.20 -17.50 -10.58
CA MET A 78 1.21 -16.26 -9.79
C MET A 78 2.28 -16.28 -8.69
N ALA A 79 2.41 -17.41 -7.98
CA ALA A 79 3.39 -17.59 -6.92
C ALA A 79 4.83 -17.51 -7.45
N LYS A 80 5.11 -18.10 -8.61
CA LYS A 80 6.42 -17.98 -9.28
C LYS A 80 6.81 -16.53 -9.55
N ARG A 81 5.86 -15.64 -9.89
CA ARG A 81 6.15 -14.21 -10.16
C ARG A 81 6.67 -13.45 -8.94
N VAL A 82 6.36 -13.93 -7.76
CA VAL A 82 6.80 -13.36 -6.48
C VAL A 82 7.78 -14.28 -5.75
N HIS A 83 8.33 -15.29 -6.44
CA HIS A 83 9.25 -16.30 -5.89
C HIS A 83 8.70 -16.94 -4.60
N PHE A 84 7.44 -17.40 -4.66
CA PHE A 84 6.70 -17.94 -3.51
C PHE A 84 6.11 -19.35 -3.76
N ASP A 85 6.44 -19.96 -4.88
CA ASP A 85 5.88 -21.25 -5.33
C ASP A 85 6.17 -22.42 -4.39
N THR A 86 7.31 -22.39 -3.70
CA THR A 86 7.71 -23.44 -2.74
C THR A 86 7.05 -23.30 -1.36
N PHE A 87 6.26 -22.25 -1.13
CA PHE A 87 5.64 -21.92 0.17
C PHE A 87 4.13 -22.13 0.19
N LEU A 88 3.52 -22.52 -0.93
CA LEU A 88 2.05 -22.60 -1.07
C LEU A 88 1.40 -23.60 -0.10
N ASP A 89 2.10 -24.69 0.23
CA ASP A 89 1.59 -25.73 1.13
C ASP A 89 1.85 -25.44 2.62
N ARG A 90 2.58 -24.36 2.92
CA ARG A 90 2.86 -23.95 4.30
C ARG A 90 1.74 -23.05 4.82
N ASP A 91 1.49 -23.13 6.11
CA ASP A 91 0.53 -22.27 6.81
C ASP A 91 0.87 -20.79 6.63
N VAL A 92 -0.16 -19.95 6.52
CA VAL A 92 -0.02 -18.50 6.27
C VAL A 92 0.90 -17.88 7.31
N ASN A 93 2.02 -17.33 6.84
CA ASN A 93 3.04 -16.62 7.63
C ASN A 93 3.72 -17.46 8.73
N ALA A 94 3.54 -18.79 8.77
CA ALA A 94 4.14 -19.65 9.78
C ALA A 94 5.64 -19.89 9.51
N GLY A 95 6.49 -19.25 10.33
CA GLY A 95 7.94 -19.36 10.23
C GLY A 95 8.52 -18.74 8.94
N PHE A 96 7.85 -17.76 8.38
CA PHE A 96 8.34 -16.99 7.23
C PHE A 96 9.26 -15.87 7.67
N SER A 97 10.28 -15.57 6.87
CA SER A 97 11.08 -14.36 6.98
C SER A 97 10.25 -13.12 6.60
N GLY A 98 10.73 -11.92 6.96
CA GLY A 98 10.03 -10.67 6.63
C GLY A 98 9.74 -10.53 5.13
N GLY A 99 10.70 -10.86 4.28
CA GLY A 99 10.53 -10.84 2.82
C GLY A 99 9.51 -11.88 2.32
N GLU A 100 9.48 -13.10 2.90
CA GLU A 100 8.51 -14.13 2.58
C GLU A 100 7.09 -13.73 3.00
N ILE A 101 6.94 -13.13 4.18
CA ILE A 101 5.66 -12.58 4.65
C ILE A 101 5.13 -11.54 3.65
N LYS A 102 5.96 -10.59 3.22
CA LYS A 102 5.54 -9.57 2.25
C LYS A 102 5.18 -10.17 0.90
N ARG A 103 5.91 -11.15 0.41
CA ARG A 103 5.58 -11.87 -0.83
C ARG A 103 4.26 -12.65 -0.72
N SER A 104 3.99 -13.27 0.43
CA SER A 104 2.72 -13.92 0.75
C SER A 104 1.55 -12.93 0.68
N GLU A 105 1.66 -11.75 1.31
CA GLU A 105 0.64 -10.71 1.26
C GLU A 105 0.42 -10.18 -0.16
N LEU A 106 1.49 -9.91 -0.90
CA LEU A 106 1.40 -9.44 -2.29
C LEU A 106 0.71 -10.47 -3.19
N LEU A 107 0.99 -11.76 -3.01
CA LEU A 107 0.32 -12.83 -3.74
C LEU A 107 -1.19 -12.87 -3.44
N GLN A 108 -1.59 -12.67 -2.19
CA GLN A 108 -3.00 -12.56 -1.80
C GLN A 108 -3.67 -11.32 -2.44
N LEU A 109 -2.99 -10.16 -2.48
CA LEU A 109 -3.48 -8.96 -3.14
C LEU A 109 -3.57 -9.10 -4.67
N MET A 110 -2.62 -9.82 -5.29
CA MET A 110 -2.70 -10.17 -6.71
C MET A 110 -3.94 -11.03 -6.99
N ALA A 111 -4.27 -11.97 -6.11
CA ALA A 111 -5.48 -12.78 -6.23
C ALA A 111 -6.75 -11.97 -5.95
N GLN A 112 -6.73 -11.05 -5.00
CA GLN A 112 -7.88 -10.21 -4.64
C GLN A 112 -8.23 -9.18 -5.74
N GLN A 113 -7.24 -8.62 -6.44
CA GLN A 113 -7.37 -7.56 -7.47
C GLN A 113 -8.18 -6.35 -6.96
N PRO A 114 -7.76 -5.68 -5.92
CA PRO A 114 -8.48 -4.55 -5.35
C PRO A 114 -8.37 -3.30 -6.25
N ASN A 115 -9.32 -2.37 -6.08
CA ASN A 115 -9.27 -1.06 -6.74
C ASN A 115 -8.58 0.01 -5.88
N LEU A 116 -8.53 -0.20 -4.57
CA LEU A 116 -7.76 0.60 -3.63
C LEU A 116 -6.84 -0.31 -2.83
N LEU A 117 -5.56 -0.04 -2.88
CA LEU A 117 -4.51 -0.74 -2.15
C LEU A 117 -4.01 0.14 -1.01
N LEU A 118 -4.03 -0.40 0.19
CA LEU A 118 -3.51 0.22 1.40
C LEU A 118 -2.24 -0.53 1.81
N PHE A 119 -1.10 0.15 1.84
CA PHE A 119 0.18 -0.44 2.23
C PHE A 119 0.70 0.22 3.51
N ASP A 120 0.86 -0.57 4.58
CA ASP A 120 1.47 -0.11 5.83
C ASP A 120 2.93 -0.57 5.88
N GLU A 121 3.84 0.31 5.52
CA GLU A 121 5.28 0.09 5.50
C GLU A 121 5.69 -1.20 4.74
N PRO A 122 5.40 -1.29 3.42
CA PRO A 122 5.66 -2.51 2.65
C PRO A 122 7.14 -2.92 2.61
N GLU A 123 8.04 -1.99 2.88
CA GLU A 123 9.49 -2.21 2.97
C GLU A 123 9.97 -2.70 4.34
N SER A 124 9.13 -2.64 5.37
CA SER A 124 9.55 -2.98 6.74
C SER A 124 9.89 -4.46 6.89
N GLY A 125 11.09 -4.75 7.41
CA GLY A 125 11.57 -6.12 7.61
C GLY A 125 11.96 -6.87 6.33
N VAL A 126 12.07 -6.17 5.20
CA VAL A 126 12.53 -6.72 3.92
C VAL A 126 14.00 -6.39 3.72
N ASP A 127 14.81 -7.41 3.39
CA ASP A 127 16.20 -7.22 3.02
C ASP A 127 16.35 -6.59 1.62
N LEU A 128 17.54 -6.07 1.30
CA LEU A 128 17.81 -5.36 0.06
C LEU A 128 17.56 -6.21 -1.20
N GLU A 129 17.80 -7.51 -1.15
CA GLU A 129 17.58 -8.40 -2.31
C GLU A 129 16.09 -8.56 -2.60
N ASN A 130 15.28 -8.75 -1.56
CA ASN A 130 13.83 -8.89 -1.67
C ASN A 130 13.14 -7.55 -1.91
N MET A 131 13.75 -6.41 -1.54
CA MET A 131 13.17 -5.08 -1.70
C MET A 131 12.81 -4.75 -3.16
N ALA A 132 13.71 -5.09 -4.09
CA ALA A 132 13.47 -4.88 -5.52
C ALA A 132 12.26 -5.70 -6.04
N LEU A 133 12.11 -6.95 -5.57
CA LEU A 133 10.97 -7.80 -5.95
C LEU A 133 9.67 -7.26 -5.36
N VAL A 134 9.66 -6.92 -4.08
CA VAL A 134 8.49 -6.32 -3.38
C VAL A 134 8.08 -5.01 -4.08
N GLY A 135 9.01 -4.09 -4.30
CA GLY A 135 8.74 -2.80 -4.92
C GLY A 135 8.21 -2.92 -6.35
N LYS A 136 8.80 -3.78 -7.17
CA LYS A 136 8.30 -4.06 -8.53
C LYS A 136 6.91 -4.69 -8.52
N THR A 137 6.63 -5.57 -7.56
CA THR A 137 5.31 -6.21 -7.43
C THR A 137 4.26 -5.20 -6.99
N VAL A 138 4.56 -4.33 -6.01
CA VAL A 138 3.67 -3.23 -5.59
C VAL A 138 3.36 -2.32 -6.78
N ARG A 139 4.38 -1.96 -7.57
CA ARG A 139 4.19 -1.18 -8.79
C ARG A 139 3.25 -1.86 -9.78
N LYS A 140 3.46 -3.15 -10.08
CA LYS A 140 2.58 -3.91 -10.99
C LYS A 140 1.13 -3.96 -10.51
N LEU A 141 0.91 -4.13 -9.21
CA LEU A 141 -0.42 -4.09 -8.60
C LEU A 141 -1.10 -2.74 -8.78
N LEU A 142 -0.36 -1.64 -8.66
CA LEU A 142 -0.87 -0.27 -8.82
C LEU A 142 -1.10 0.10 -10.29
N ASP A 143 -0.21 -0.32 -11.17
CA ASP A 143 -0.31 -0.02 -12.60
C ASP A 143 -1.42 -0.83 -13.29
N GLY A 144 -1.88 -1.93 -12.67
CA GLY A 144 -2.95 -2.77 -13.21
C GLY A 144 -2.60 -3.44 -14.53
N VAL A 145 -1.31 -3.49 -14.90
CA VAL A 145 -0.84 -3.95 -16.21
C VAL A 145 -0.69 -5.47 -16.21
N PRO A 146 -1.37 -6.19 -17.12
CA PRO A 146 -0.99 -7.57 -17.43
C PRO A 146 0.45 -7.58 -17.99
N ASP A 147 1.23 -8.59 -17.63
CA ASP A 147 2.66 -8.73 -18.03
C ASP A 147 2.94 -8.73 -19.54
N CYS A 148 1.94 -8.56 -20.39
CA CYS A 148 2.03 -8.70 -21.86
C CYS A 148 1.98 -7.39 -22.66
N CYS A 149 1.88 -6.21 -22.01
CA CYS A 149 1.70 -4.95 -22.73
C CYS A 149 2.96 -4.08 -22.70
N SER A 150 3.46 -3.77 -23.91
CA SER A 150 4.59 -2.86 -24.18
C SER A 150 4.21 -1.36 -24.17
N ALA A 151 3.15 -0.99 -23.46
CA ALA A 151 2.69 0.40 -23.40
C ALA A 151 3.69 1.31 -22.66
N THR A 152 3.85 2.54 -23.12
CA THR A 152 4.72 3.54 -22.49
C THR A 152 4.23 3.94 -21.11
N LEU A 153 5.14 4.39 -20.22
CA LEU A 153 4.82 4.81 -18.84
C LEU A 153 3.73 5.90 -18.76
N ARG A 154 3.60 6.75 -19.78
CA ARG A 154 2.56 7.79 -19.87
C ARG A 154 1.18 7.24 -20.25
N GLU A 155 1.12 6.23 -21.12
CA GLU A 155 -0.12 5.56 -21.51
C GLU A 155 -0.63 4.68 -20.38
N GLN A 156 0.26 4.00 -19.65
CA GLN A 156 -0.07 3.21 -18.47
C GLN A 156 -0.70 4.06 -17.35
N GLY A 157 -0.21 5.29 -17.13
CA GLY A 157 -0.78 6.21 -16.13
C GLY A 157 -2.23 6.65 -16.41
N ARG A 158 -2.65 6.68 -17.67
CA ARG A 158 -4.04 7.03 -18.06
C ARG A 158 -5.04 5.88 -17.94
N GLN A 159 -4.57 4.64 -17.87
CA GLN A 159 -5.40 3.43 -17.79
C GLN A 159 -5.45 2.82 -16.38
N ARG A 160 -4.84 3.46 -15.38
CA ARG A 160 -4.82 2.95 -14.01
C ARG A 160 -6.25 2.84 -13.46
N SER A 161 -6.67 1.62 -13.18
CA SER A 161 -7.93 1.32 -12.49
C SER A 161 -7.76 1.16 -10.98
N THR A 162 -6.51 1.14 -10.50
CA THR A 162 -6.15 0.88 -9.10
C THR A 162 -5.47 2.11 -8.49
N SER A 163 -5.97 2.54 -7.35
CA SER A 163 -5.38 3.59 -6.52
C SER A 163 -4.58 2.97 -5.37
N GLY A 164 -3.56 3.66 -4.88
CA GLY A 164 -2.77 3.21 -3.74
C GLY A 164 -2.54 4.30 -2.70
N LEU A 165 -2.60 3.91 -1.45
CA LEU A 165 -2.13 4.70 -0.32
C LEU A 165 -1.01 3.94 0.37
N ILE A 166 0.19 4.49 0.35
CA ILE A 166 1.39 3.86 0.89
C ILE A 166 1.90 4.69 2.07
N ILE A 167 2.04 4.04 3.21
CA ILE A 167 2.76 4.59 4.35
C ILE A 167 4.20 4.11 4.26
N THR A 168 5.14 5.03 4.38
CA THR A 168 6.57 4.72 4.47
C THR A 168 7.25 5.63 5.48
N HIS A 169 8.29 5.12 6.13
CA HIS A 169 9.17 5.90 6.99
C HIS A 169 10.50 6.21 6.33
N THR A 170 10.97 5.33 5.44
CA THR A 170 12.28 5.40 4.80
C THR A 170 12.21 6.01 3.42
N GLY A 171 11.07 5.85 2.74
CA GLY A 171 10.88 6.26 1.35
C GLY A 171 11.52 5.33 0.32
N HIS A 172 12.17 4.22 0.71
CA HIS A 172 12.80 3.28 -0.23
C HIS A 172 11.84 2.73 -1.27
N ILE A 173 10.57 2.54 -0.91
CA ILE A 173 9.55 2.10 -1.86
C ILE A 173 9.40 3.04 -3.07
N LEU A 174 9.72 4.33 -2.92
CA LEU A 174 9.64 5.33 -3.99
C LEU A 174 10.73 5.19 -5.06
N GLU A 175 11.72 4.32 -4.87
CA GLU A 175 12.64 3.93 -5.91
C GLU A 175 11.95 3.05 -6.98
N TYR A 176 10.90 2.36 -6.60
CA TYR A 176 10.17 1.41 -7.44
C TYR A 176 8.79 1.90 -7.87
N VAL A 177 8.16 2.75 -7.06
CA VAL A 177 6.78 3.22 -7.24
C VAL A 177 6.76 4.73 -7.47
N ASN A 178 6.09 5.17 -8.53
CA ASN A 178 5.83 6.58 -8.75
C ASN A 178 4.53 6.96 -8.03
N ALA A 179 4.64 7.79 -7.00
CA ALA A 179 3.49 8.33 -6.30
C ALA A 179 3.21 9.76 -6.79
N ASP A 180 1.93 10.06 -7.03
CA ASP A 180 1.49 11.36 -7.56
C ASP A 180 1.57 12.46 -6.49
N ARG A 181 1.27 12.09 -5.24
CA ARG A 181 1.24 13.02 -4.09
C ARG A 181 1.88 12.38 -2.87
N GLY A 182 2.55 13.20 -2.08
CA GLY A 182 3.05 12.86 -0.76
C GLY A 182 2.47 13.81 0.29
N GLN A 183 2.23 13.28 1.47
CA GLN A 183 1.76 14.04 2.62
C GLN A 183 2.50 13.61 3.87
N VAL A 184 2.76 14.55 4.77
CA VAL A 184 3.32 14.27 6.10
C VAL A 184 2.17 14.23 7.09
N MET A 185 2.12 13.16 7.90
CA MET A 185 1.19 13.08 9.02
C MET A 185 1.90 13.30 10.35
N TYR A 186 1.39 14.23 11.14
CA TYR A 186 1.93 14.57 12.44
C TYR A 186 0.81 14.81 13.46
N HIS A 187 0.89 14.16 14.62
CA HIS A 187 -0.14 14.23 15.67
C HIS A 187 -1.59 14.11 15.13
N GLY A 188 -1.82 13.14 14.25
CA GLY A 188 -3.14 12.86 13.68
C GLY A 188 -3.62 13.89 12.63
N LYS A 189 -2.78 14.83 12.22
CA LYS A 189 -3.09 15.82 11.19
C LYS A 189 -2.25 15.58 9.94
N LEU A 190 -2.87 15.70 8.78
CA LEU A 190 -2.16 15.77 7.51
C LEU A 190 -1.58 17.18 7.38
N CYS A 191 -0.27 17.22 7.20
CA CYS A 191 0.52 18.42 7.03
C CYS A 191 0.87 18.62 5.55
N CYS A 192 1.96 19.26 5.23
CA CYS A 192 2.34 19.63 3.88
C CYS A 192 2.00 18.56 2.82
N GLU A 193 1.61 19.03 1.63
CA GLU A 193 1.40 18.20 0.45
C GLU A 193 2.38 18.65 -0.63
N ALA A 194 3.15 17.69 -1.18
CA ALA A 194 4.06 17.93 -2.28
C ALA A 194 4.38 16.64 -3.03
N ARG A 195 5.26 16.68 -4.02
CA ARG A 195 5.82 15.47 -4.62
C ARG A 195 6.57 14.68 -3.53
N PRO A 196 6.40 13.34 -3.44
CA PRO A 196 6.99 12.54 -2.37
C PRO A 196 8.49 12.73 -2.20
N ARG A 197 9.25 12.79 -3.30
CA ARG A 197 10.71 13.00 -3.25
C ARG A 197 11.08 14.36 -2.67
N VAL A 198 10.35 15.41 -3.01
CA VAL A 198 10.58 16.75 -2.46
C VAL A 198 10.39 16.77 -0.95
N ILE A 199 9.36 16.05 -0.46
CA ILE A 199 9.13 15.90 0.98
C ILE A 199 10.29 15.16 1.65
N LEU A 200 10.75 14.06 1.08
CA LEU A 200 11.85 13.28 1.64
C LEU A 200 13.15 14.08 1.66
N ASP A 201 13.50 14.77 0.57
CA ASP A 201 14.69 15.62 0.48
C ASP A 201 14.64 16.72 1.53
N HIS A 202 13.47 17.36 1.68
CA HIS A 202 13.28 18.42 2.68
C HIS A 202 13.40 17.87 4.11
N ILE A 203 12.82 16.70 4.39
CA ILE A 203 12.95 16.04 5.70
C ILE A 203 14.41 15.64 5.99
N ALA A 204 15.13 15.14 4.97
CA ALA A 204 16.53 14.75 5.11
C ALA A 204 17.44 15.94 5.42
N GLN A 205 17.14 17.12 4.85
CA GLN A 205 17.94 18.34 5.03
C GLN A 205 17.59 19.09 6.31
N HIS A 206 16.31 19.18 6.67
CA HIS A 206 15.81 20.09 7.70
C HIS A 206 15.12 19.38 8.88
N GLY A 207 14.90 18.07 8.77
CA GLY A 207 14.17 17.28 9.76
C GLY A 207 12.65 17.46 9.71
N TYR A 208 11.94 16.60 10.45
CA TYR A 208 10.46 16.62 10.50
C TYR A 208 9.86 17.89 11.11
N GLN A 209 10.57 18.57 12.03
CA GLN A 209 10.04 19.75 12.70
C GLN A 209 9.89 20.95 11.78
N GLU A 210 10.72 21.08 10.75
CA GLU A 210 10.62 22.16 9.79
C GLU A 210 9.41 21.97 8.86
N CYS A 211 9.04 20.73 8.50
CA CYS A 211 7.79 20.45 7.80
C CYS A 211 6.54 20.89 8.58
N LEU A 212 6.64 21.04 9.90
CA LEU A 212 5.55 21.51 10.76
C LEU A 212 5.39 23.02 10.74
N ARG A 213 6.46 23.79 10.50
CA ARG A 213 6.40 25.23 10.34
C ARG A 213 5.70 25.65 9.05
N CYS A 214 5.69 24.78 8.03
CA CYS A 214 4.84 24.95 6.86
C CYS A 214 3.34 25.02 7.20
N LEU A 215 2.91 24.42 8.34
CA LEU A 215 1.54 24.53 8.86
C LEU A 215 1.19 25.89 9.43
N ALA A 216 2.19 26.66 9.90
CA ALA A 216 1.99 27.96 10.51
C ALA A 216 1.82 29.10 9.49
N GLY A 217 1.77 28.80 8.20
CA GLY A 217 1.43 29.81 7.16
C GLY A 217 2.63 30.45 6.46
N ASP A 218 3.87 30.23 6.92
CA ASP A 218 5.01 31.03 6.42
C ASP A 218 5.69 30.46 5.16
N MET A 219 5.40 29.22 4.72
CA MET A 219 6.12 28.60 3.59
C MET A 219 5.25 27.87 2.56
N TYR A 220 3.94 27.96 2.61
CA TYR A 220 3.04 27.29 1.63
C TYR A 220 3.31 27.73 0.17
N GLY A 221 3.87 28.92 -0.04
CA GLY A 221 4.23 29.46 -1.36
C GLY A 221 5.51 28.88 -1.98
N LYS A 222 6.47 28.42 -1.18
CA LYS A 222 7.81 28.06 -1.69
C LYS A 222 7.95 26.59 -2.14
N ILE A 223 7.12 25.69 -1.65
CA ILE A 223 7.18 24.24 -2.01
C ILE A 223 6.24 23.92 -3.19
N ALA A 224 5.17 24.70 -3.36
CA ALA A 224 4.22 24.52 -4.46
C ALA A 224 4.74 24.99 -5.83
N GLU A 225 5.78 25.80 -5.88
CA GLU A 225 6.31 26.40 -7.11
C GLU A 225 7.42 25.59 -7.82
N ALA A 226 7.74 24.37 -7.37
CA ALA A 226 8.64 23.50 -8.12
C ALA A 226 7.98 23.08 -9.44
N PRO A 227 8.54 23.44 -10.61
CA PRO A 227 7.87 23.21 -11.89
C PRO A 227 7.61 21.74 -12.15
N LEU A 228 6.43 21.49 -12.70
CA LEU A 228 6.00 20.19 -13.25
C LEU A 228 6.78 19.91 -14.55
N VAL A 229 8.03 19.40 -14.45
CA VAL A 229 8.79 18.91 -15.61
C VAL A 229 8.74 17.39 -15.61
#